data_126b1e6e1c048ca615693661cd14ffdb
#
_entry.id   126b1e6e1c048ca615693661cd14ffdb
#
_cell.length_a   1.000
_cell.length_b   1.000
_cell.length_c   1.000
_cell.angle_alpha   90.00
_cell.angle_beta   90.00
_cell.angle_gamma   90.00
#
_symmetry.space_group_name_H-M   'P 1'
#
loop_
_entity.id
_entity.type
_entity.pdbx_description
1 polymer ?
#
loop_
_entity_poly.entity_id
_entity_poly.type
_entity_poly.pdbx_seq_one_letter_code
_entity_poly.pdbx_strand_id
1 'polypeptide(L)'
;MSDNIIQINNMNKWFGDFQVLKGINLEVKPKQKIVVCGPSGSGKSTLIRCINRLEEHQEGDIIVDGTTLTEDTKNIEQIRAEVGMVFQQFNLFPHLSILDNCTLAPIWVKKMPKKDAEELALKHLERVQILDQAQKYP
;
A
#
# COMPACT_ATOMS: atom_id res chain seq x y z
N MET A 1 16.89 -17.22 6.43
CA MET A 1 15.98 -16.25 5.79
C MET A 1 14.68 -16.23 6.56
N SER A 2 14.17 -15.05 6.84
CA SER A 2 12.85 -14.91 7.43
C SER A 2 11.80 -15.26 6.37
N ASP A 3 10.87 -16.16 6.69
CA ASP A 3 9.72 -16.47 5.82
C ASP A 3 8.63 -15.38 5.89
N ASN A 4 8.94 -14.26 6.53
CA ASN A 4 7.99 -13.16 6.71
C ASN A 4 7.94 -12.27 5.46
N ILE A 5 6.76 -11.93 5.02
CA ILE A 5 6.57 -10.97 3.91
C ILE A 5 6.68 -9.52 4.37
N ILE A 6 6.33 -9.25 5.62
CA ILE A 6 6.62 -7.97 6.28
C ILE A 6 7.22 -8.25 7.64
N GLN A 7 8.27 -7.51 7.98
CA GLN A 7 8.90 -7.55 9.30
C GLN A 7 9.19 -6.13 9.75
N ILE A 8 8.74 -5.78 10.93
CA ILE A 8 9.00 -4.50 11.57
C ILE A 8 9.73 -4.78 12.88
N ASN A 9 10.90 -4.15 13.07
CA ASN A 9 11.76 -4.36 14.21
C ASN A 9 11.98 -3.04 14.93
N ASN A 10 11.48 -2.96 16.17
CA ASN A 10 11.68 -1.83 17.07
C ASN A 10 11.43 -0.46 16.42
N MET A 11 10.36 -0.35 15.65
CA MET A 11 10.06 0.86 14.90
C MET A 11 9.47 1.93 15.79
N ASN A 12 10.00 3.13 15.68
CA ASN A 12 9.55 4.34 16.36
C ASN A 12 9.21 5.44 15.35
N LYS A 13 8.12 6.14 15.60
CA LYS A 13 7.63 7.23 14.74
C LYS A 13 7.25 8.43 15.57
N TRP A 14 7.75 9.59 15.18
CA TRP A 14 7.39 10.91 15.73
C TRP A 14 6.80 11.83 14.65
N PHE A 15 5.88 12.68 15.08
CA PHE A 15 5.48 13.88 14.39
C PHE A 15 5.97 15.09 15.20
N GLY A 16 7.05 15.74 14.74
CA GLY A 16 7.76 16.73 15.56
C GLY A 16 8.24 16.09 16.88
N ASP A 17 7.81 16.63 18.01
CA ASP A 17 8.17 16.13 19.33
C ASP A 17 7.21 15.06 19.87
N PHE A 18 6.13 14.79 19.15
CA PHE A 18 5.10 13.82 19.57
C PHE A 18 5.37 12.44 19.02
N GLN A 19 5.64 11.50 19.91
CA GLN A 19 5.85 10.10 19.54
C GLN A 19 4.52 9.35 19.39
N VAL A 20 4.23 8.92 18.16
CA VAL A 20 2.99 8.21 17.80
C VAL A 20 3.14 6.71 17.92
N LEU A 21 4.27 6.16 17.47
CA LEU A 21 4.57 4.73 17.52
C LEU A 21 5.84 4.49 18.34
N LYS A 22 5.79 3.50 19.24
CA LYS A 22 6.85 3.22 20.21
C LYS A 22 7.22 1.75 20.18
N GLY A 23 8.44 1.44 19.77
CA GLY A 23 8.98 0.09 19.81
C GLY A 23 8.10 -0.95 19.14
N ILE A 24 7.58 -0.65 17.95
CA ILE A 24 6.66 -1.53 17.22
C ILE A 24 7.44 -2.71 16.65
N ASN A 25 6.99 -3.93 16.98
CA ASN A 25 7.47 -5.16 16.42
C ASN A 25 6.29 -5.90 15.79
N LEU A 26 6.43 -6.32 14.53
CA LEU A 26 5.40 -7.01 13.78
C LEU A 26 6.03 -7.96 12.77
N GLU A 27 5.52 -9.18 12.72
CA GLU A 27 5.86 -10.16 11.70
C GLU A 27 4.60 -10.61 10.96
N VAL A 28 4.64 -10.55 9.64
CA VAL A 28 3.54 -10.96 8.78
C VAL A 28 4.03 -12.05 7.83
N LYS A 29 3.44 -13.22 7.92
CA LYS A 29 3.72 -14.35 7.03
C LYS A 29 2.95 -14.23 5.72
N PRO A 30 3.43 -14.86 4.62
CA PRO A 30 2.68 -14.93 3.38
C PRO A 30 1.25 -15.45 3.60
N LYS A 31 0.28 -14.83 2.93
CA LYS A 31 -1.16 -15.14 3.01
C LYS A 31 -1.82 -14.89 4.38
N GLN A 32 -1.09 -14.36 5.34
CA GLN A 32 -1.65 -14.01 6.64
C GLN A 32 -2.56 -12.78 6.53
N LYS A 33 -3.65 -12.78 7.28
CA LYS A 33 -4.54 -11.63 7.46
C LYS A 33 -4.37 -11.08 8.86
N ILE A 34 -4.08 -9.80 8.98
CA ILE A 34 -3.89 -9.11 10.26
C ILE A 34 -4.92 -7.99 10.38
N VAL A 35 -5.53 -7.89 11.54
CA VAL A 35 -6.42 -6.79 11.89
C VAL A 35 -5.75 -5.93 12.94
N VAL A 36 -5.63 -4.63 12.65
CA VAL A 36 -5.09 -3.64 13.58
C VAL A 36 -6.25 -2.86 14.19
N CYS A 37 -6.44 -3.01 15.49
CA CYS A 37 -7.54 -2.41 16.24
C CYS A 37 -7.01 -1.42 17.28
N GLY A 38 -7.80 -0.41 17.58
CA GLY A 38 -7.51 0.57 18.64
C GLY A 38 -8.40 1.80 18.49
N PRO A 39 -8.40 2.68 19.52
CA PRO A 39 -9.18 3.91 19.49
C PRO A 39 -8.68 4.87 18.38
N SER A 40 -9.53 5.84 18.01
CA SER A 40 -9.14 6.91 17.09
C SER A 40 -7.91 7.65 17.63
N GLY A 41 -6.95 7.95 16.73
CA GLY A 41 -5.70 8.64 17.11
C GLY A 41 -4.65 7.74 17.76
N SER A 42 -4.82 6.42 17.78
CA SER A 42 -3.83 5.47 18.35
C SER A 42 -2.66 5.14 17.42
N GLY A 43 -2.63 5.65 16.19
CA GLY A 43 -1.53 5.44 15.25
C GLY A 43 -1.71 4.28 14.25
N LYS A 44 -2.91 3.69 14.14
CA LYS A 44 -3.18 2.59 13.21
C LYS A 44 -2.87 2.93 11.75
N SER A 45 -3.39 4.05 11.27
CA SER A 45 -3.15 4.53 9.90
C SER A 45 -1.68 4.92 9.69
N THR A 46 -1.05 5.49 10.70
CA THR A 46 0.38 5.84 10.67
C THR A 46 1.25 4.60 10.53
N LEU A 47 0.96 3.53 11.28
CA LEU A 47 1.66 2.25 11.15
C LEU A 47 1.59 1.70 9.72
N ILE A 48 0.41 1.66 9.14
CA ILE A 48 0.19 1.16 7.77
C ILE A 48 0.94 2.02 6.75
N ARG A 49 0.91 3.34 6.90
CA ARG A 49 1.60 4.28 6.00
C ARG A 49 3.12 4.24 6.11
N CYS A 50 3.67 3.79 7.23
CA CYS A 50 5.11 3.59 7.36
C CYS A 50 5.61 2.41 6.51
N ILE A 51 4.80 1.39 6.27
CA ILE A 51 5.21 0.19 5.51
C ILE A 51 5.56 0.52 4.06
N ASN A 52 4.86 1.46 3.43
CA ASN A 52 5.13 1.91 2.06
C ASN A 52 5.76 3.32 1.99
N ARG A 53 6.24 3.82 3.11
CA ARG A 53 6.87 5.13 3.26
C ARG A 53 6.01 6.31 2.78
N LEU A 54 4.70 6.23 2.93
CA LEU A 54 3.82 7.43 2.89
C LEU A 54 4.01 8.28 4.14
N GLU A 55 4.46 7.67 5.24
CA GLU A 55 5.00 8.31 6.44
C GLU A 55 6.39 7.77 6.72
N GLU A 56 7.30 8.64 7.10
CA GLU A 56 8.67 8.27 7.43
C GLU A 56 8.79 7.89 8.92
N HIS A 57 9.28 6.67 9.19
CA HIS A 57 9.70 6.30 10.54
C HIS A 57 11.11 6.82 10.81
N GLN A 58 11.43 7.12 12.06
CA GLN A 58 12.73 7.69 12.43
C GLN A 58 13.71 6.62 12.95
N GLU A 59 13.21 5.57 13.59
CA GLU A 59 14.04 4.51 14.15
C GLU A 59 13.45 3.13 13.87
N GLY A 60 14.32 2.13 13.89
CA GLY A 60 13.97 0.74 13.62
C GLY A 60 13.95 0.39 12.14
N ASP A 61 13.66 -0.86 11.85
CA ASP A 61 13.68 -1.40 10.49
C ASP A 61 12.30 -1.86 10.04
N ILE A 62 12.00 -1.60 8.77
CA ILE A 62 10.84 -2.18 8.07
C ILE A 62 11.38 -2.94 6.88
N ILE A 63 11.05 -4.22 6.80
CA ILE A 63 11.47 -5.13 5.73
C ILE A 63 10.22 -5.63 5.02
N VAL A 64 10.16 -5.46 3.71
CA VAL A 64 9.07 -5.90 2.85
C VAL A 64 9.62 -6.83 1.78
N ASP A 65 9.14 -8.06 1.75
CA ASP A 65 9.57 -9.11 0.83
C ASP A 65 11.11 -9.21 0.73
N GLY A 66 11.78 -9.24 1.89
CA GLY A 66 13.24 -9.31 2.00
C GLY A 66 13.99 -8.01 1.71
N THR A 67 13.30 -6.94 1.32
CA THR A 67 13.89 -5.63 1.04
C THR A 67 13.70 -4.68 2.23
N THR A 68 14.80 -4.21 2.80
CA THR A 68 14.75 -3.21 3.89
C THR A 68 14.39 -1.83 3.33
N LEU A 69 13.38 -1.20 3.90
CA LEU A 69 12.94 0.14 3.54
C LEU A 69 13.99 1.17 3.93
N THR A 70 14.48 1.94 2.96
CA THR A 70 15.48 2.99 3.14
C THR A 70 14.99 4.33 2.58
N GLU A 71 15.81 5.36 2.66
CA GLU A 71 15.52 6.68 2.07
C GLU A 71 15.80 6.75 0.56
N ASP A 72 16.39 5.72 -0.03
CA ASP A 72 16.67 5.68 -1.47
C ASP A 72 15.37 5.61 -2.27
N THR A 73 15.20 6.53 -3.20
CA THR A 73 14.02 6.65 -4.06
C THR A 73 13.72 5.36 -4.83
N LYS A 74 14.74 4.69 -5.36
CA LYS A 74 14.57 3.41 -6.09
C LYS A 74 14.08 2.30 -5.17
N ASN A 75 14.60 2.25 -3.94
CA ASN A 75 14.14 1.30 -2.92
C ASN A 75 12.67 1.54 -2.58
N ILE A 76 12.26 2.79 -2.39
CA ILE A 76 10.89 3.18 -2.10
C ILE A 76 9.94 2.80 -3.25
N GLU A 77 10.34 3.07 -4.48
CA GLU A 77 9.55 2.71 -5.68
C GLU A 77 9.38 1.19 -5.81
N GLN A 78 10.42 0.41 -5.56
CA GLN A 78 10.36 -1.05 -5.57
C GLN A 78 9.35 -1.57 -4.54
N ILE A 79 9.42 -1.09 -3.30
CA ILE A 79 8.50 -1.49 -2.24
C ILE A 79 7.06 -1.07 -2.56
N ARG A 80 6.84 0.14 -3.05
CA ARG A 80 5.51 0.62 -3.45
C ARG A 80 4.91 -0.15 -4.63
N ALA A 81 5.73 -0.73 -5.49
CA ALA A 81 5.25 -1.60 -6.56
C ALA A 81 4.71 -2.94 -6.04
N GLU A 82 5.16 -3.39 -4.87
CA GLU A 82 4.74 -4.64 -4.23
C GLU A 82 3.63 -4.43 -3.18
N VAL A 83 3.49 -3.24 -2.63
CA VAL A 83 2.52 -2.92 -1.57
C VAL A 83 1.36 -2.11 -2.12
N GLY A 84 0.20 -2.71 -2.26
CA GLY A 84 -1.05 -2.00 -2.56
C GLY A 84 -1.67 -1.40 -1.30
N MET A 85 -2.27 -0.22 -1.43
CA MET A 85 -2.98 0.43 -0.33
C MET A 85 -4.38 0.86 -0.77
N VAL A 86 -5.37 0.56 0.06
CA VAL A 86 -6.74 1.06 -0.08
C VAL A 86 -6.97 2.14 0.96
N PHE A 87 -7.24 3.36 0.48
CA PHE A 87 -7.45 4.53 1.34
C PHE A 87 -8.90 4.61 1.83
N GLN A 88 -9.09 5.17 3.02
CA GLN A 88 -10.42 5.40 3.60
C GLN A 88 -11.27 6.35 2.74
N GLN A 89 -10.67 7.31 2.07
CA GLN A 89 -11.32 8.31 1.21
C GLN A 89 -11.34 7.93 -0.27
N PHE A 90 -11.15 6.65 -0.60
CA PHE A 90 -11.11 6.10 -1.96
C PHE A 90 -9.98 6.64 -2.84
N ASN A 91 -9.69 7.93 -2.87
CA ASN A 91 -8.62 8.61 -3.61
C ASN A 91 -8.60 8.28 -5.12
N LEU A 92 -9.77 8.25 -5.73
CA LEU A 92 -9.89 8.09 -7.18
C LEU A 92 -9.62 9.41 -7.91
N PHE A 93 -9.11 9.31 -9.12
CA PHE A 93 -8.93 10.45 -10.00
C PHE A 93 -10.27 10.81 -10.66
N PRO A 94 -10.89 11.95 -10.32
CA PRO A 94 -12.24 12.29 -10.82
C PRO A 94 -12.29 12.61 -12.31
N HIS A 95 -11.14 12.91 -12.92
CA HIS A 95 -11.00 13.20 -14.33
C HIS A 95 -10.75 11.96 -15.21
N LEU A 96 -10.60 10.80 -14.58
CA LEU A 96 -10.43 9.51 -15.25
C LEU A 96 -11.68 8.65 -15.09
N SER A 97 -11.99 7.84 -16.12
CA SER A 97 -13.05 6.82 -16.01
C SER A 97 -12.71 5.79 -14.94
N ILE A 98 -13.68 5.00 -14.50
CA ILE A 98 -13.46 3.88 -13.60
C ILE A 98 -12.42 2.91 -14.18
N LEU A 99 -12.53 2.58 -15.46
CA LEU A 99 -11.57 1.73 -16.15
C LEU A 99 -10.16 2.33 -16.14
N ASP A 100 -10.02 3.61 -16.45
CA ASP A 100 -8.72 4.30 -16.47
C ASP A 100 -8.11 4.39 -15.05
N ASN A 101 -8.92 4.61 -14.01
CA ASN A 101 -8.47 4.51 -12.63
C ASN A 101 -7.88 3.13 -12.30
N CYS A 102 -8.50 2.06 -12.80
CA CYS A 102 -8.04 0.69 -12.58
C CYS A 102 -6.77 0.35 -13.38
N THR A 103 -6.59 0.94 -14.56
CA THR A 103 -5.49 0.57 -15.48
C THR A 103 -4.25 1.44 -15.33
N LEU A 104 -4.35 2.60 -14.70
CA LEU A 104 -3.25 3.56 -14.60
C LEU A 104 -1.99 2.95 -13.97
N ALA A 105 -2.10 2.35 -12.80
CA ALA A 105 -0.95 1.76 -12.11
C ALA A 105 -0.38 0.53 -12.83
N PRO A 106 -1.17 -0.44 -13.30
CA PRO A 106 -0.66 -1.53 -14.13
C PRO A 106 0.14 -1.06 -15.35
N ILE A 107 -0.33 -0.03 -16.05
CA ILE A 107 0.35 0.50 -17.24
C ILE A 107 1.64 1.24 -16.85
N TRP A 108 1.55 2.18 -15.92
CA TRP A 108 2.67 3.08 -15.60
C TRP A 108 3.72 2.46 -14.70
N VAL A 109 3.32 1.69 -13.70
CA VAL A 109 4.23 1.09 -12.70
C VAL A 109 4.70 -0.30 -13.13
N LYS A 110 3.76 -1.19 -13.48
CA LYS A 110 4.05 -2.57 -13.89
C LYS A 110 4.44 -2.69 -15.37
N LYS A 111 4.38 -1.60 -16.15
CA LYS A 111 4.68 -1.58 -17.60
C LYS A 111 3.86 -2.59 -18.40
N MET A 112 2.66 -2.88 -17.94
CA MET A 112 1.72 -3.77 -18.61
C MET A 112 1.21 -3.14 -19.91
N PRO A 113 1.10 -3.89 -21.02
CA PRO A 113 0.45 -3.38 -22.23
C PRO A 113 -0.99 -2.92 -21.94
N LYS A 114 -1.40 -1.82 -22.52
CA LYS A 114 -2.74 -1.21 -22.27
C LYS A 114 -3.87 -2.22 -22.45
N LYS A 115 -3.82 -3.03 -23.50
CA LYS A 115 -4.83 -4.05 -23.78
C LYS A 115 -4.96 -5.05 -22.63
N ASP A 116 -3.83 -5.57 -22.14
CA ASP A 116 -3.80 -6.54 -21.06
C ASP A 116 -4.29 -5.93 -19.75
N ALA A 117 -3.93 -4.67 -19.47
CA ALA A 117 -4.39 -3.94 -18.30
C ALA A 117 -5.92 -3.72 -18.33
N GLU A 118 -6.47 -3.36 -19.50
CA GLU A 118 -7.92 -3.20 -19.67
C GLU A 118 -8.67 -4.53 -19.51
N GLU A 119 -8.20 -5.62 -20.11
CA GLU A 119 -8.80 -6.94 -19.96
C GLU A 119 -8.80 -7.39 -18.50
N LEU A 120 -7.69 -7.20 -17.80
CA LEU A 120 -7.57 -7.53 -16.39
C LEU A 120 -8.50 -6.69 -15.52
N ALA A 121 -8.57 -5.39 -15.77
CA ALA A 121 -9.45 -4.47 -15.05
C ALA A 121 -10.93 -4.82 -15.26
N LEU A 122 -11.34 -5.07 -16.49
CA LEU A 122 -12.72 -5.47 -16.79
C LEU A 122 -13.10 -6.78 -16.10
N LYS A 123 -12.20 -7.76 -16.06
CA LYS A 123 -12.40 -9.02 -15.34
C LYS A 123 -12.63 -8.79 -13.84
N HIS A 124 -11.87 -7.87 -13.22
CA HIS A 124 -12.06 -7.54 -11.81
C HIS A 124 -13.36 -6.76 -11.57
N LEU A 125 -13.72 -5.83 -12.45
CA LEU A 125 -15.01 -5.11 -12.36
C LEU A 125 -16.21 -6.05 -12.49
N GLU A 126 -16.12 -7.04 -13.38
CA GLU A 126 -17.12 -8.10 -13.50
C GLU A 126 -17.24 -8.92 -12.22
N ARG A 127 -16.09 -9.31 -11.65
CA ARG A 127 -16.06 -10.09 -10.41
C ARG A 127 -16.76 -9.41 -9.23
N VAL A 128 -16.71 -8.08 -9.16
CA VAL A 128 -17.41 -7.28 -8.14
C VAL A 128 -18.76 -6.73 -8.62
N GLN A 129 -19.23 -7.17 -9.80
CA GLN A 129 -20.56 -6.87 -10.37
C GLN A 129 -20.79 -5.39 -10.69
N ILE A 130 -19.76 -4.68 -11.13
CA ILE A 130 -19.84 -3.28 -11.56
C ILE A 130 -19.24 -3.05 -12.96
N LEU A 131 -19.24 -4.08 -13.81
CA LEU A 131 -18.71 -3.97 -15.17
C LEU A 131 -19.37 -2.85 -15.99
N ASP A 132 -20.66 -2.63 -15.79
CA ASP A 132 -21.43 -1.56 -16.44
C ASP A 132 -21.01 -0.14 -16.03
N GLN A 133 -20.21 0.00 -14.96
CA GLN A 133 -19.68 1.28 -14.50
C GLN A 133 -18.33 1.65 -15.13
N ALA A 134 -17.71 0.75 -15.91
CA ALA A 134 -16.33 0.90 -16.41
C ALA A 134 -16.05 2.23 -17.13
N GLN A 135 -17.00 2.74 -17.89
CA GLN A 135 -16.86 3.98 -18.66
C GLN A 135 -17.37 5.22 -17.92
N LYS A 136 -17.92 5.06 -16.72
CA LYS A 136 -18.39 6.17 -15.89
C LYS A 136 -17.24 6.78 -15.10
N TYR A 137 -17.49 7.96 -14.55
CA TYR A 137 -16.55 8.70 -13.70
C TYR A 137 -16.93 8.56 -12.23
N PRO A 138 -15.95 8.65 -11.30
CA PRO A 138 -16.21 8.65 -9.86
C PRO A 138 -17.14 9.75 -9.39
#